data_d9478315b7c31b7b6be2333aaa94e1e1
#
_entry.id   d9478315b7c31b7b6be2333aaa94e1e1
#
_cell.length_a   1.000
_cell.length_b   1.000
_cell.length_c   1.000
_cell.angle_alpha   90.00
_cell.angle_beta   90.00
_cell.angle_gamma   90.00
#
_symmetry.space_group_name_H-M   'P 1'
#
loop_
_entity.id
_entity.type
_entity.pdbx_description
1 polymer ?
#
loop_
_entity_poly.entity_id
_entity_poly.type
_entity_poly.pdbx_seq_one_letter_code
_entity_poly.pdbx_strand_id
1 'polypeptide(L)'
;MNDPLDCLIIGAGPAGLTAAIYLARFHLKIRIVDAGRSRAAMIPRTHNHAGYPGGITGPELLALMRQQAGEFGVEVTNGVVEQLERTGDTFVAEMQEGSLRARSVLLATGVVNNLPPIAPEIHDLALARGLLRYCPICDGYEVTDKRVAVIGTETHGYNEAVFLRMYTRDVTLIAPHAEHSLSDEERDKLEALGIATVDGPCRSLRIHGDEILVPTPKGELSFDTAYPALGSVIRSELAVSLGAEANAEGCLLIDDHQRTTLPGLYAAGDVAKGLDQISHAMGEAGVAATTIRNDLAQTAPLVR
;
A
#
# COMPACT_ATOMS: atom_id res chain seq x y z
N MET A 1 6.29 34.67 11.52
CA MET A 1 6.23 33.47 10.68
C MET A 1 6.90 32.36 11.47
N ASN A 2 6.25 31.23 11.70
CA ASN A 2 6.89 30.12 12.42
C ASN A 2 8.02 29.53 11.55
N ASP A 3 9.14 29.18 12.19
CA ASP A 3 10.24 28.51 11.52
C ASP A 3 9.75 27.23 10.81
N PRO A 4 10.23 26.94 9.59
CA PRO A 4 9.80 25.76 8.85
C PRO A 4 10.13 24.48 9.63
N LEU A 5 9.36 23.43 9.38
CA LEU A 5 9.69 22.07 9.84
C LEU A 5 10.97 21.61 9.15
N ASP A 6 11.75 20.75 9.81
CA ASP A 6 12.86 20.06 9.17
C ASP A 6 12.33 19.05 8.16
N CYS A 7 11.28 18.31 8.53
CA CYS A 7 10.60 17.39 7.62
C CYS A 7 9.09 17.35 7.87
N LEU A 8 8.31 17.43 6.79
CA LEU A 8 6.90 17.08 6.77
C LEU A 8 6.75 15.66 6.23
N ILE A 9 6.04 14.79 6.96
CA ILE A 9 5.72 13.43 6.56
C ILE A 9 4.25 13.40 6.14
N ILE A 10 3.95 12.90 4.95
CA ILE A 10 2.59 12.78 4.43
C ILE A 10 2.21 11.31 4.36
N GLY A 11 1.31 10.90 5.27
CA GLY A 11 0.86 9.52 5.50
C GLY A 11 1.44 8.90 6.78
N ALA A 12 0.56 8.29 7.59
CA ALA A 12 0.89 7.59 8.83
C ALA A 12 0.65 6.07 8.72
N GLY A 13 1.02 5.50 7.57
CA GLY A 13 1.20 4.06 7.40
C GLY A 13 2.53 3.58 8.01
N PRO A 14 2.90 2.30 7.81
CA PRO A 14 4.14 1.74 8.35
C PRO A 14 5.39 2.54 7.98
N ALA A 15 5.50 3.01 6.73
CA ALA A 15 6.62 3.84 6.30
C ALA A 15 6.66 5.18 7.05
N GLY A 16 5.57 5.95 7.05
CA GLY A 16 5.55 7.28 7.67
C GLY A 16 5.78 7.26 9.17
N LEU A 17 5.17 6.31 9.89
CA LEU A 17 5.38 6.15 11.34
C LEU A 17 6.80 5.73 11.67
N THR A 18 7.39 4.82 10.89
CA THR A 18 8.80 4.41 11.08
C THR A 18 9.73 5.60 10.86
N ALA A 19 9.58 6.34 9.76
CA ALA A 19 10.39 7.52 9.49
C ALA A 19 10.25 8.57 10.61
N ALA A 20 9.04 8.79 11.11
CA ALA A 20 8.78 9.73 12.18
C ALA A 20 9.52 9.36 13.49
N ILE A 21 9.51 8.06 13.86
CA ILE A 21 10.27 7.58 15.02
C ILE A 21 11.77 7.90 14.85
N TYR A 22 12.36 7.62 13.68
CA TYR A 22 13.78 7.91 13.42
C TYR A 22 14.06 9.40 13.47
N LEU A 23 13.30 10.23 12.75
CA LEU A 23 13.53 11.68 12.66
C LEU A 23 13.34 12.38 14.01
N ALA A 24 12.32 12.00 14.79
CA ALA A 24 12.12 12.51 16.13
C ALA A 24 13.28 12.15 17.07
N ARG A 25 13.81 10.92 16.97
CA ARG A 25 15.00 10.49 17.73
C ARG A 25 16.29 11.19 17.29
N PHE A 26 16.34 11.75 16.09
CA PHE A 26 17.39 12.67 15.64
C PHE A 26 17.15 14.12 16.12
N HIS A 27 16.11 14.36 16.92
CA HIS A 27 15.69 15.68 17.43
C HIS A 27 15.31 16.67 16.32
N LEU A 28 14.87 16.20 15.17
CA LEU A 28 14.39 17.06 14.09
C LEU A 28 12.95 17.52 14.38
N LYS A 29 12.65 18.75 13.97
CA LYS A 29 11.30 19.32 14.06
C LYS A 29 10.44 18.76 12.92
N ILE A 30 9.59 17.81 13.25
CA ILE A 30 8.76 17.10 12.26
C ILE A 30 7.26 17.26 12.53
N ARG A 31 6.46 16.95 11.52
CA ARG A 31 5.02 16.74 11.63
C ARG A 31 4.58 15.64 10.67
N ILE A 32 3.62 14.84 11.09
CA ILE A 32 2.90 13.90 10.22
C ILE A 32 1.52 14.48 9.92
N VAL A 33 1.11 14.41 8.66
CA VAL A 33 -0.28 14.63 8.22
C VAL A 33 -0.80 13.33 7.64
N ASP A 34 -1.97 12.86 8.11
CA ASP A 34 -2.55 11.58 7.70
C ASP A 34 -4.04 11.68 7.44
N ALA A 35 -4.48 11.16 6.31
CA ALA A 35 -5.89 11.10 5.92
C ALA A 35 -6.67 9.97 6.61
N GLY A 36 -6.03 9.16 7.46
CA GLY A 36 -6.65 8.05 8.17
C GLY A 36 -6.99 6.83 7.32
N ARG A 37 -6.40 6.67 6.12
CA ARG A 37 -6.72 5.63 5.14
C ARG A 37 -5.52 4.76 4.79
N SER A 38 -4.78 4.32 5.79
CA SER A 38 -3.65 3.41 5.56
C SER A 38 -4.13 2.06 5.02
N ARG A 39 -3.52 1.58 3.92
CA ARG A 39 -3.76 0.22 3.39
C ARG A 39 -3.52 -0.85 4.46
N ALA A 40 -2.52 -0.65 5.33
CA ALA A 40 -2.24 -1.58 6.41
C ALA A 40 -3.42 -1.77 7.39
N ALA A 41 -4.32 -0.79 7.53
CA ALA A 41 -5.51 -0.92 8.38
C ALA A 41 -6.50 -1.99 7.86
N MET A 42 -6.42 -2.35 6.57
CA MET A 42 -7.27 -3.38 5.95
C MET A 42 -6.76 -4.81 6.23
N ILE A 43 -5.60 -4.99 6.83
CA ILE A 43 -4.98 -6.30 7.07
C ILE A 43 -5.66 -6.97 8.27
N PRO A 44 -6.43 -8.07 8.08
CA PRO A 44 -7.11 -8.76 9.17
C PRO A 44 -6.10 -9.34 10.17
N ARG A 45 -5.07 -10.00 9.66
CA ARG A 45 -3.92 -10.50 10.40
C ARG A 45 -2.79 -10.82 9.42
N THR A 46 -1.60 -10.30 9.67
CA THR A 46 -0.39 -10.68 8.94
C THR A 46 0.44 -11.65 9.76
N HIS A 47 0.96 -12.68 9.09
CA HIS A 47 1.87 -13.67 9.69
C HIS A 47 3.28 -13.60 9.11
N ASN A 48 3.50 -12.78 8.07
CA ASN A 48 4.80 -12.61 7.44
C ASN A 48 5.60 -11.40 7.98
N HIS A 49 5.06 -10.67 8.98
CA HIS A 49 5.78 -9.59 9.65
C HIS A 49 6.58 -10.14 10.83
N ALA A 50 7.91 -10.14 10.71
CA ALA A 50 8.81 -10.69 11.71
C ALA A 50 8.66 -9.97 13.07
N GLY A 51 8.77 -10.74 14.16
CA GLY A 51 8.59 -10.26 15.53
C GLY A 51 7.21 -10.57 16.13
N TYR A 52 6.26 -11.02 15.32
CA TYR A 52 4.91 -11.39 15.76
C TYR A 52 4.57 -12.86 15.44
N PRO A 53 5.04 -13.83 16.25
CA PRO A 53 4.87 -15.27 15.94
C PRO A 53 3.40 -15.71 15.86
N GLY A 54 2.48 -15.01 16.54
CA GLY A 54 1.02 -15.25 16.45
C GLY A 54 0.34 -14.40 15.37
N GLY A 55 1.12 -13.68 14.55
CA GLY A 55 0.61 -12.65 13.66
C GLY A 55 0.11 -11.41 14.43
N ILE A 56 -0.17 -10.35 13.68
CA ILE A 56 -0.73 -9.11 14.21
C ILE A 56 -1.74 -8.53 13.21
N THR A 57 -2.81 -7.92 13.71
CA THR A 57 -3.73 -7.19 12.82
C THR A 57 -3.13 -5.86 12.38
N GLY A 58 -3.52 -5.38 11.21
CA GLY A 58 -3.05 -4.08 10.74
C GLY A 58 -3.38 -2.93 11.68
N PRO A 59 -4.63 -2.83 12.20
CA PRO A 59 -4.99 -1.81 13.18
C PRO A 59 -4.15 -1.88 14.47
N GLU A 60 -3.88 -3.07 15.02
CA GLU A 60 -3.03 -3.25 16.21
C GLU A 60 -1.59 -2.81 15.93
N LEU A 61 -1.02 -3.20 14.79
CA LEU A 61 0.33 -2.78 14.39
C LEU A 61 0.43 -1.26 14.29
N LEU A 62 -0.51 -0.63 13.58
CA LEU A 62 -0.54 0.83 13.44
C LEU A 62 -0.71 1.54 14.79
N ALA A 63 -1.51 0.98 15.71
CA ALA A 63 -1.69 1.52 17.06
C ALA A 63 -0.38 1.47 17.86
N LEU A 64 0.33 0.34 17.84
CA LEU A 64 1.63 0.19 18.49
C LEU A 64 2.68 1.15 17.92
N MET A 65 2.73 1.30 16.59
CA MET A 65 3.65 2.23 15.94
C MET A 65 3.34 3.69 16.29
N ARG A 66 2.06 4.07 16.34
CA ARG A 66 1.63 5.40 16.78
C ARG A 66 1.98 5.66 18.25
N GLN A 67 1.75 4.67 19.11
CA GLN A 67 2.16 4.74 20.52
C GLN A 67 3.66 4.98 20.63
N GLN A 68 4.48 4.20 19.94
CA GLN A 68 5.94 4.35 19.95
C GLN A 68 6.38 5.73 19.42
N ALA A 69 5.77 6.22 18.34
CA ALA A 69 6.07 7.56 17.84
C ALA A 69 5.72 8.64 18.88
N GLY A 70 4.59 8.48 19.58
CA GLY A 70 4.15 9.37 20.68
C GLY A 70 5.13 9.45 21.84
N GLU A 71 5.86 8.37 22.17
CA GLU A 71 6.92 8.36 23.20
C GLU A 71 8.06 9.35 22.88
N PHE A 72 8.23 9.71 21.61
CA PHE A 72 9.21 10.71 21.15
C PHE A 72 8.56 12.06 20.82
N GLY A 73 7.33 12.31 21.28
CA GLY A 73 6.62 13.56 21.07
C GLY A 73 6.06 13.79 19.67
N VAL A 74 5.96 12.72 18.86
CA VAL A 74 5.35 12.81 17.53
C VAL A 74 3.84 12.79 17.64
N GLU A 75 3.19 13.80 17.08
CA GLU A 75 1.74 13.86 16.91
C GLU A 75 1.36 13.64 15.44
N VAL A 76 0.33 12.83 15.23
CA VAL A 76 -0.27 12.64 13.90
C VAL A 76 -1.43 13.62 13.76
N THR A 77 -1.30 14.58 12.86
CA THR A 77 -2.36 15.51 12.50
C THR A 77 -3.30 14.84 11.48
N ASN A 78 -4.57 14.71 11.81
CA ASN A 78 -5.57 14.27 10.86
C ASN A 78 -5.80 15.36 9.81
N GLY A 79 -5.73 15.00 8.54
CA GLY A 79 -5.93 15.93 7.45
C GLY A 79 -5.45 15.37 6.10
N VAL A 80 -5.75 16.13 5.06
CA VAL A 80 -5.31 15.83 3.70
C VAL A 80 -4.43 16.99 3.23
N VAL A 81 -3.24 16.69 2.74
CA VAL A 81 -2.45 17.65 1.95
C VAL A 81 -3.04 17.65 0.54
N GLU A 82 -3.66 18.75 0.17
CA GLU A 82 -4.35 18.90 -1.12
C GLU A 82 -3.39 19.35 -2.23
N GLN A 83 -2.40 20.17 -1.86
CA GLN A 83 -1.42 20.71 -2.78
C GLN A 83 -0.05 20.81 -2.10
N LEU A 84 0.99 20.56 -2.86
CA LEU A 84 2.38 20.72 -2.45
C LEU A 84 3.09 21.63 -3.44
N GLU A 85 3.70 22.69 -2.94
CA GLU A 85 4.45 23.64 -3.75
C GLU A 85 5.87 23.79 -3.24
N ARG A 86 6.78 24.19 -4.11
CA ARG A 86 8.14 24.54 -3.74
C ARG A 86 8.35 26.04 -3.84
N THR A 87 8.76 26.65 -2.74
CA THR A 87 9.06 28.09 -2.67
C THR A 87 10.50 28.29 -2.18
N GLY A 88 11.41 28.54 -3.10
CA GLY A 88 12.86 28.58 -2.82
C GLY A 88 13.36 27.23 -2.31
N ASP A 89 13.94 27.22 -1.10
CA ASP A 89 14.49 26.02 -0.48
C ASP A 89 13.51 25.32 0.48
N THR A 90 12.23 25.70 0.47
CA THR A 90 11.20 25.12 1.32
C THR A 90 10.01 24.62 0.50
N PHE A 91 9.32 23.65 1.05
CA PHE A 91 8.02 23.18 0.57
C PHE A 91 6.90 23.84 1.37
N VAL A 92 5.78 24.11 0.70
CA VAL A 92 4.53 24.59 1.29
C VAL A 92 3.46 23.55 0.99
N ALA A 93 2.90 22.95 2.03
CA ALA A 93 1.82 21.97 1.94
C ALA A 93 0.51 22.64 2.35
N GLU A 94 -0.43 22.74 1.42
CA GLU A 94 -1.75 23.31 1.63
C GLU A 94 -2.74 22.24 2.08
N MET A 95 -3.54 22.58 3.09
CA MET A 95 -4.60 21.76 3.68
C MET A 95 -5.84 22.63 3.93
N GLN A 96 -7.01 22.04 4.14
CA GLN A 96 -8.23 22.80 4.46
C GLN A 96 -8.07 23.74 5.67
N GLU A 97 -7.29 23.33 6.65
CA GLU A 97 -7.09 24.08 7.92
C GLU A 97 -5.82 24.95 7.91
N GLY A 98 -5.29 25.29 6.75
CA GLY A 98 -4.11 26.14 6.61
C GLY A 98 -2.93 25.44 5.96
N SER A 99 -1.75 26.06 6.03
CA SER A 99 -0.56 25.55 5.36
C SER A 99 0.58 25.22 6.34
N LEU A 100 1.43 24.26 5.94
CA LEU A 100 2.66 23.89 6.63
C LEU A 100 3.86 24.18 5.74
N ARG A 101 4.95 24.68 6.34
CA ARG A 101 6.22 24.87 5.65
C ARG A 101 7.26 23.91 6.18
N ALA A 102 8.02 23.27 5.27
CA ALA A 102 9.06 22.31 5.61
C ALA A 102 10.29 22.47 4.70
N ARG A 103 11.49 22.14 5.23
CA ARG A 103 12.74 22.09 4.47
C ARG A 103 12.83 20.84 3.61
N SER A 104 12.18 19.78 4.05
CA SER A 104 12.08 18.51 3.32
C SER A 104 10.69 17.89 3.47
N VAL A 105 10.31 17.03 2.54
CA VAL A 105 9.05 16.28 2.56
C VAL A 105 9.33 14.81 2.32
N LEU A 106 8.74 13.95 3.14
CA LEU A 106 8.66 12.51 2.91
C LEU A 106 7.24 12.11 2.52
N LEU A 107 7.08 11.59 1.31
CA LEU A 107 5.84 10.99 0.87
C LEU A 107 5.79 9.52 1.33
N ALA A 108 4.83 9.21 2.18
CA ALA A 108 4.51 7.87 2.66
C ALA A 108 3.01 7.58 2.43
N THR A 109 2.49 8.11 1.31
CA THR A 109 1.07 8.15 0.96
C THR A 109 0.51 6.81 0.53
N GLY A 110 1.38 5.88 0.10
CA GLY A 110 1.04 4.52 -0.27
C GLY A 110 0.10 4.42 -1.47
N VAL A 111 -0.74 3.39 -1.47
CA VAL A 111 -1.66 3.04 -2.56
C VAL A 111 -3.07 2.77 -2.06
N VAL A 112 -4.03 2.73 -2.98
CA VAL A 112 -5.41 2.29 -2.74
C VAL A 112 -5.73 1.14 -3.68
N ASN A 113 -6.15 0.00 -3.14
CA ASN A 113 -6.57 -1.14 -3.95
C ASN A 113 -7.83 -0.81 -4.75
N ASN A 114 -7.88 -1.23 -6.02
CA ASN A 114 -9.11 -1.25 -6.78
C ASN A 114 -10.00 -2.36 -6.22
N LEU A 115 -11.28 -2.04 -6.01
CA LEU A 115 -12.22 -2.97 -5.40
C LEU A 115 -12.97 -3.80 -6.46
N PRO A 116 -13.27 -5.07 -6.18
CA PRO A 116 -14.20 -5.83 -6.99
C PRO A 116 -15.62 -5.26 -6.80
N PRO A 117 -16.58 -5.65 -7.64
CA PRO A 117 -17.98 -5.28 -7.42
C PRO A 117 -18.51 -5.96 -6.15
N ILE A 118 -18.54 -5.21 -5.05
CA ILE A 118 -18.96 -5.67 -3.72
C ILE A 118 -19.54 -4.49 -2.92
N ALA A 119 -20.56 -4.74 -2.11
CA ALA A 119 -21.07 -3.72 -1.21
C ALA A 119 -20.07 -3.46 -0.07
N PRO A 120 -19.90 -2.19 0.39
CA PRO A 120 -18.90 -1.85 1.41
C PRO A 120 -18.98 -2.70 2.68
N GLU A 121 -20.18 -2.96 3.17
CA GLU A 121 -20.42 -3.73 4.39
C GLU A 121 -20.02 -5.22 4.20
N ILE A 122 -20.24 -5.76 2.99
CA ILE A 122 -19.83 -7.12 2.63
C ILE A 122 -18.32 -7.20 2.45
N HIS A 123 -17.70 -6.16 1.88
CA HIS A 123 -16.26 -6.06 1.71
C HIS A 123 -15.53 -6.16 3.06
N ASP A 124 -15.92 -5.33 4.03
CA ASP A 124 -15.27 -5.29 5.35
C ASP A 124 -15.46 -6.61 6.11
N LEU A 125 -16.66 -7.20 6.02
CA LEU A 125 -16.94 -8.50 6.61
C LEU A 125 -16.12 -9.62 5.93
N ALA A 126 -16.01 -9.60 4.59
CA ALA A 126 -15.24 -10.58 3.84
C ALA A 126 -13.75 -10.50 4.17
N LEU A 127 -13.19 -9.29 4.30
CA LEU A 127 -11.82 -9.08 4.77
C LEU A 127 -11.61 -9.66 6.17
N ALA A 128 -12.45 -9.25 7.13
CA ALA A 128 -12.33 -9.68 8.53
C ALA A 128 -12.38 -11.21 8.68
N ARG A 129 -13.10 -11.91 7.78
CA ARG A 129 -13.24 -13.36 7.78
C ARG A 129 -12.22 -14.07 6.88
N GLY A 130 -11.35 -13.34 6.18
CA GLY A 130 -10.39 -13.91 5.22
C GLY A 130 -11.03 -14.52 3.97
N LEU A 131 -12.28 -14.14 3.66
CA LEU A 131 -12.98 -14.53 2.44
C LEU A 131 -12.59 -13.64 1.26
N LEU A 132 -12.00 -12.48 1.52
CA LEU A 132 -11.43 -11.56 0.56
C LEU A 132 -10.01 -11.20 1.00
N ARG A 133 -9.05 -11.23 0.07
CA ARG A 133 -7.63 -11.00 0.32
C ARG A 133 -7.02 -10.21 -0.83
N TYR A 134 -6.00 -9.38 -0.57
CA TYR A 134 -5.41 -8.51 -1.59
C TYR A 134 -3.92 -8.75 -1.84
N CYS A 135 -3.32 -9.73 -1.17
CA CYS A 135 -1.87 -9.89 -1.26
C CYS A 135 -1.45 -11.36 -1.09
N PRO A 136 -1.27 -12.11 -2.18
CA PRO A 136 -0.81 -13.50 -2.11
C PRO A 136 0.54 -13.69 -1.41
N ILE A 137 1.45 -12.71 -1.51
CA ILE A 137 2.73 -12.72 -0.79
C ILE A 137 2.51 -12.63 0.72
N CYS A 138 1.46 -11.92 1.15
CA CYS A 138 1.18 -11.68 2.56
C CYS A 138 0.55 -12.89 3.24
N ASP A 139 -0.38 -13.56 2.54
CA ASP A 139 -1.30 -14.53 3.14
C ASP A 139 -1.65 -15.73 2.24
N GLY A 140 -0.82 -16.00 1.23
CA GLY A 140 -0.99 -17.18 0.39
C GLY A 140 -0.83 -18.50 1.17
N TYR A 141 -0.06 -18.50 2.26
CA TYR A 141 0.08 -19.67 3.12
C TYR A 141 -1.25 -20.07 3.78
N GLU A 142 -2.09 -19.10 4.15
CA GLU A 142 -3.40 -19.30 4.79
C GLU A 142 -4.45 -19.88 3.86
N VAL A 143 -4.18 -19.92 2.55
CA VAL A 143 -5.08 -20.50 1.55
C VAL A 143 -4.57 -21.84 0.99
N THR A 144 -3.62 -22.46 1.69
CA THR A 144 -3.13 -23.81 1.35
C THR A 144 -4.29 -24.80 1.25
N ASP A 145 -4.36 -25.51 0.10
CA ASP A 145 -5.38 -26.52 -0.24
C ASP A 145 -6.84 -26.01 -0.25
N LYS A 146 -7.07 -24.68 -0.32
CA LYS A 146 -8.39 -24.08 -0.43
C LYS A 146 -8.79 -23.81 -1.88
N ARG A 147 -10.10 -23.66 -2.10
CA ARG A 147 -10.68 -23.20 -3.37
C ARG A 147 -10.53 -21.68 -3.46
N VAL A 148 -9.75 -21.21 -4.41
CA VAL A 148 -9.38 -19.81 -4.55
C VAL A 148 -9.89 -19.22 -5.86
N ALA A 149 -10.65 -18.13 -5.78
CA ALA A 149 -10.94 -17.28 -6.93
C ALA A 149 -9.89 -16.18 -7.06
N VAL A 150 -9.36 -15.96 -8.26
CA VAL A 150 -8.63 -14.76 -8.63
C VAL A 150 -9.52 -13.93 -9.55
N ILE A 151 -9.90 -12.72 -9.13
CA ILE A 151 -10.74 -11.83 -9.94
C ILE A 151 -9.82 -10.83 -10.64
N GLY A 152 -9.53 -11.09 -11.89
CA GLY A 152 -8.59 -10.31 -12.68
C GLY A 152 -8.48 -10.80 -14.10
N THR A 153 -7.77 -10.06 -14.92
CA THR A 153 -7.43 -10.43 -16.31
C THR A 153 -6.09 -9.82 -16.66
N GLU A 154 -5.62 -10.02 -17.91
CA GLU A 154 -4.33 -9.53 -18.37
C GLU A 154 -3.18 -10.03 -17.46
N THR A 155 -2.07 -9.33 -17.49
CA THR A 155 -0.85 -9.72 -16.77
C THR A 155 -1.05 -9.81 -15.25
N HIS A 156 -1.87 -8.93 -14.66
CA HIS A 156 -2.11 -8.95 -13.20
C HIS A 156 -2.87 -10.20 -12.77
N GLY A 157 -4.02 -10.48 -13.38
CA GLY A 157 -4.80 -11.67 -13.06
C GLY A 157 -4.05 -12.97 -13.33
N TYR A 158 -3.35 -13.04 -14.46
CA TYR A 158 -2.52 -14.18 -14.83
C TYR A 158 -1.41 -14.45 -13.79
N ASN A 159 -0.60 -13.45 -13.48
CA ASN A 159 0.54 -13.62 -12.57
C ASN A 159 0.07 -14.03 -11.16
N GLU A 160 -1.03 -13.45 -10.68
CA GLU A 160 -1.55 -13.76 -9.35
C GLU A 160 -2.14 -15.17 -9.27
N ALA A 161 -2.84 -15.62 -10.32
CA ALA A 161 -3.34 -16.98 -10.42
C ALA A 161 -2.20 -18.02 -10.46
N VAL A 162 -1.16 -17.75 -11.25
CA VAL A 162 0.04 -18.60 -11.32
C VAL A 162 0.78 -18.63 -9.98
N PHE A 163 0.89 -17.49 -9.29
CA PHE A 163 1.52 -17.41 -7.97
C PHE A 163 0.78 -18.25 -6.92
N LEU A 164 -0.55 -18.13 -6.86
CA LEU A 164 -1.37 -18.87 -5.90
C LEU A 164 -1.37 -20.39 -6.12
N ARG A 165 -1.00 -20.82 -7.33
CA ARG A 165 -0.91 -22.23 -7.68
C ARG A 165 0.15 -23.00 -6.87
N MET A 166 1.11 -22.29 -6.25
CA MET A 166 2.08 -22.93 -5.35
C MET A 166 1.48 -23.32 -3.98
N TYR A 167 0.35 -22.75 -3.61
CA TYR A 167 -0.32 -23.02 -2.32
C TYR A 167 -1.51 -23.98 -2.47
N THR A 168 -2.22 -23.91 -3.57
CA THR A 168 -3.38 -24.76 -3.83
C THR A 168 -3.48 -25.17 -5.29
N ARG A 169 -4.07 -26.34 -5.54
CA ARG A 169 -4.37 -26.78 -6.92
C ARG A 169 -5.72 -26.29 -7.43
N ASP A 170 -6.56 -25.76 -6.56
CA ASP A 170 -7.93 -25.33 -6.87
C ASP A 170 -7.96 -23.80 -7.01
N VAL A 171 -7.45 -23.31 -8.14
CA VAL A 171 -7.42 -21.89 -8.52
C VAL A 171 -8.30 -21.67 -9.75
N THR A 172 -9.18 -20.69 -9.67
CA THR A 172 -10.00 -20.23 -10.79
C THR A 172 -9.76 -18.75 -11.05
N LEU A 173 -9.33 -18.42 -12.26
CA LEU A 173 -9.17 -17.05 -12.74
C LEU A 173 -10.49 -16.58 -13.39
N ILE A 174 -11.08 -15.52 -12.86
CA ILE A 174 -12.38 -14.98 -13.28
C ILE A 174 -12.19 -13.57 -13.84
N ALA A 175 -12.62 -13.33 -15.07
CA ALA A 175 -12.54 -11.99 -15.66
C ALA A 175 -13.53 -11.04 -14.99
N PRO A 176 -13.12 -9.79 -14.63
CA PRO A 176 -13.97 -8.86 -13.91
C PRO A 176 -15.10 -8.28 -14.78
N HIS A 177 -14.88 -8.07 -16.08
CA HIS A 177 -15.80 -7.30 -16.93
C HIS A 177 -16.40 -8.08 -18.11
N ALA A 178 -15.59 -8.76 -18.90
CA ALA A 178 -16.00 -9.44 -20.14
C ALA A 178 -15.21 -10.75 -20.32
N GLU A 179 -14.84 -11.08 -21.53
CA GLU A 179 -13.91 -12.16 -21.80
C GLU A 179 -12.50 -11.83 -21.31
N HIS A 180 -11.71 -12.86 -21.03
CA HIS A 180 -10.32 -12.69 -20.66
C HIS A 180 -9.48 -12.11 -21.78
N SER A 181 -8.71 -11.06 -21.50
CA SER A 181 -7.67 -10.52 -22.39
C SER A 181 -6.32 -11.22 -22.08
N LEU A 182 -6.22 -12.50 -22.44
CA LEU A 182 -5.03 -13.34 -22.26
C LEU A 182 -4.46 -13.73 -23.60
N SER A 183 -3.14 -13.77 -23.74
CA SER A 183 -2.47 -14.33 -24.89
C SER A 183 -2.66 -15.86 -24.97
N ASP A 184 -2.41 -16.45 -26.14
CA ASP A 184 -2.48 -17.90 -26.29
C ASP A 184 -1.46 -18.60 -25.39
N GLU A 185 -0.26 -18.06 -25.25
CA GLU A 185 0.78 -18.59 -24.37
C GLU A 185 0.35 -18.58 -22.88
N GLU A 186 -0.32 -17.50 -22.42
CA GLU A 186 -0.85 -17.41 -21.06
C GLU A 186 -1.97 -18.43 -20.85
N ARG A 187 -2.87 -18.61 -21.82
CA ARG A 187 -3.94 -19.61 -21.78
C ARG A 187 -3.39 -21.03 -21.68
N ASP A 188 -2.44 -21.39 -22.54
CA ASP A 188 -1.78 -22.68 -22.55
C ASP A 188 -1.09 -22.97 -21.20
N LYS A 189 -0.45 -21.94 -20.62
CA LYS A 189 0.21 -22.05 -19.33
C LYS A 189 -0.77 -22.26 -18.19
N LEU A 190 -1.91 -21.53 -18.16
CA LEU A 190 -2.96 -21.72 -17.15
C LEU A 190 -3.55 -23.14 -17.25
N GLU A 191 -3.82 -23.63 -18.48
CA GLU A 191 -4.31 -25.00 -18.72
C GLU A 191 -3.31 -26.05 -18.23
N ALA A 192 -2.03 -25.90 -18.58
CA ALA A 192 -0.96 -26.80 -18.14
C ALA A 192 -0.80 -26.86 -16.60
N LEU A 193 -1.12 -25.76 -15.90
CA LEU A 193 -1.12 -25.67 -14.45
C LEU A 193 -2.44 -26.16 -13.82
N GLY A 194 -3.45 -26.46 -14.62
CA GLY A 194 -4.78 -26.85 -14.14
C GLY A 194 -5.55 -25.70 -13.50
N ILE A 195 -5.28 -24.44 -13.90
CA ILE A 195 -6.00 -23.25 -13.45
C ILE A 195 -7.22 -23.07 -14.35
N ALA A 196 -8.41 -23.10 -13.79
CA ALA A 196 -9.64 -22.87 -14.52
C ALA A 196 -9.80 -21.38 -14.87
N THR A 197 -10.35 -21.08 -16.06
CA THR A 197 -10.66 -19.71 -16.50
C THR A 197 -12.16 -19.55 -16.72
N VAL A 198 -12.71 -18.43 -16.25
CA VAL A 198 -14.13 -18.08 -16.38
C VAL A 198 -14.25 -16.66 -16.87
N ASP A 199 -14.95 -16.48 -18.01
CA ASP A 199 -15.22 -15.14 -18.52
C ASP A 199 -16.27 -14.41 -17.68
N GLY A 200 -16.16 -13.10 -17.66
CA GLY A 200 -17.05 -12.20 -16.94
C GLY A 200 -18.33 -11.82 -17.71
N PRO A 201 -19.06 -10.84 -17.22
CA PRO A 201 -18.71 -10.01 -16.07
C PRO A 201 -18.89 -10.72 -14.72
N CYS A 202 -17.96 -10.49 -13.80
CA CYS A 202 -18.16 -10.78 -12.39
C CYS A 202 -19.16 -9.77 -11.81
N ARG A 203 -20.25 -10.25 -11.22
CA ARG A 203 -21.24 -9.38 -10.56
C ARG A 203 -20.91 -9.22 -9.08
N SER A 204 -21.76 -8.49 -8.35
CA SER A 204 -21.55 -8.18 -6.94
C SER A 204 -21.35 -9.44 -6.11
N LEU A 205 -20.19 -9.53 -5.46
CA LEU A 205 -19.80 -10.62 -4.58
C LEU A 205 -20.74 -10.69 -3.36
N ARG A 206 -20.95 -11.89 -2.86
CA ARG A 206 -21.81 -12.16 -1.70
C ARG A 206 -21.13 -13.16 -0.77
N ILE A 207 -21.52 -13.15 0.50
CA ILE A 207 -21.08 -14.15 1.50
C ILE A 207 -22.25 -15.12 1.72
N HIS A 208 -21.95 -16.40 1.72
CA HIS A 208 -22.88 -17.45 2.11
C HIS A 208 -22.18 -18.47 3.02
N GLY A 209 -22.59 -18.56 4.28
CA GLY A 209 -21.87 -19.37 5.26
C GLY A 209 -20.42 -18.92 5.34
N ASP A 210 -19.47 -19.84 5.20
CA ASP A 210 -18.02 -19.60 5.24
C ASP A 210 -17.40 -19.51 3.84
N GLU A 211 -18.19 -19.13 2.84
CA GLU A 211 -17.77 -19.05 1.44
C GLU A 211 -18.05 -17.65 0.86
N ILE A 212 -17.22 -17.28 -0.11
CA ILE A 212 -17.46 -16.13 -0.99
C ILE A 212 -18.10 -16.63 -2.29
N LEU A 213 -19.23 -16.03 -2.65
CA LEU A 213 -19.93 -16.34 -3.89
C LEU A 213 -19.56 -15.32 -4.96
N VAL A 214 -19.18 -15.80 -6.12
CA VAL A 214 -18.79 -15.00 -7.30
C VAL A 214 -19.80 -15.28 -8.41
N PRO A 215 -20.80 -14.40 -8.62
CA PRO A 215 -21.77 -14.56 -9.71
C PRO A 215 -21.13 -14.26 -11.05
N THR A 216 -21.26 -15.18 -12.01
CA THR A 216 -20.73 -15.09 -13.37
C THR A 216 -21.82 -15.40 -14.40
N PRO A 217 -21.62 -15.17 -15.71
CA PRO A 217 -22.56 -15.59 -16.75
C PRO A 217 -22.82 -17.11 -16.80
N LYS A 218 -21.84 -17.92 -16.33
CA LYS A 218 -21.96 -19.37 -16.26
C LYS A 218 -22.67 -19.88 -15.00
N GLY A 219 -23.11 -18.98 -14.11
CA GLY A 219 -23.72 -19.27 -12.84
C GLY A 219 -22.94 -18.71 -11.66
N GLU A 220 -23.41 -19.00 -10.46
CA GLU A 220 -22.76 -18.59 -9.22
C GLU A 220 -21.73 -19.64 -8.80
N LEU A 221 -20.48 -19.20 -8.62
CA LEU A 221 -19.37 -20.04 -8.17
C LEU A 221 -19.06 -19.74 -6.71
N SER A 222 -18.69 -20.77 -5.96
CA SER A 222 -18.40 -20.70 -4.52
C SER A 222 -16.93 -21.03 -4.25
N PHE A 223 -16.28 -20.18 -3.43
CA PHE A 223 -14.88 -20.31 -3.06
C PHE A 223 -14.67 -20.10 -1.56
N ASP A 224 -13.58 -20.64 -1.04
CA ASP A 224 -13.17 -20.42 0.35
C ASP A 224 -12.57 -19.01 0.52
N THR A 225 -12.04 -18.43 -0.55
CA THR A 225 -11.53 -17.05 -0.58
C THR A 225 -11.41 -16.51 -2.01
N ALA A 226 -11.41 -15.19 -2.15
CA ALA A 226 -11.17 -14.51 -3.41
C ALA A 226 -10.04 -13.48 -3.29
N TYR A 227 -9.20 -13.39 -4.33
CA TYR A 227 -8.17 -12.39 -4.52
C TYR A 227 -8.53 -11.46 -5.68
N PRO A 228 -8.87 -10.18 -5.43
CA PRO A 228 -9.03 -9.18 -6.49
C PRO A 228 -7.67 -8.75 -7.01
N ALA A 229 -7.28 -9.26 -8.17
CA ALA A 229 -6.09 -8.86 -8.93
C ALA A 229 -6.45 -7.71 -9.90
N LEU A 230 -6.96 -6.62 -9.34
CA LEU A 230 -7.48 -5.46 -10.08
C LEU A 230 -6.52 -4.26 -10.09
N GLY A 231 -5.32 -4.43 -9.54
CA GLY A 231 -4.34 -3.37 -9.38
C GLY A 231 -4.69 -2.39 -8.26
N SER A 232 -3.94 -1.30 -8.22
CA SER A 232 -4.09 -0.23 -7.22
C SER A 232 -3.82 1.14 -7.83
N VAL A 233 -4.29 2.18 -7.17
CA VAL A 233 -3.98 3.58 -7.49
C VAL A 233 -2.86 4.05 -6.58
N ILE A 234 -1.75 4.45 -7.18
CA ILE A 234 -0.59 4.98 -6.47
C ILE A 234 -0.86 6.43 -6.09
N ARG A 235 -0.65 6.81 -4.84
CA ARG A 235 -0.89 8.19 -4.36
C ARG A 235 0.35 9.07 -4.50
N SER A 236 0.82 9.24 -5.72
CA SER A 236 2.02 10.01 -6.08
C SER A 236 1.74 11.41 -6.63
N GLU A 237 0.48 11.81 -6.72
CA GLU A 237 0.03 13.03 -7.40
C GLU A 237 0.73 14.29 -6.89
N LEU A 238 0.95 14.40 -5.57
CA LEU A 238 1.64 15.54 -4.95
C LEU A 238 3.07 15.68 -5.44
N ALA A 239 3.80 14.58 -5.66
CA ALA A 239 5.16 14.63 -6.18
C ALA A 239 5.20 14.86 -7.68
N VAL A 240 4.32 14.18 -8.42
CA VAL A 240 4.24 14.28 -9.88
C VAL A 240 3.85 15.71 -10.29
N SER A 241 2.94 16.36 -9.56
CA SER A 241 2.58 17.76 -9.80
C SER A 241 3.75 18.75 -9.61
N LEU A 242 4.74 18.41 -8.78
CA LEU A 242 5.99 19.14 -8.62
C LEU A 242 7.03 18.81 -9.70
N GLY A 243 6.79 17.78 -10.52
CA GLY A 243 7.71 17.33 -11.56
C GLY A 243 8.62 16.15 -11.12
N ALA A 244 8.33 15.47 -10.04
CA ALA A 244 9.02 14.23 -9.71
C ALA A 244 8.68 13.12 -10.71
N GLU A 245 9.68 12.30 -11.07
CA GLU A 245 9.50 11.20 -12.01
C GLU A 245 8.80 10.01 -11.36
N ALA A 246 7.92 9.38 -12.15
CA ALA A 246 7.25 8.14 -11.80
C ALA A 246 7.34 7.14 -12.96
N ASN A 247 7.18 5.85 -12.68
CA ASN A 247 7.07 4.82 -13.71
C ASN A 247 5.67 4.86 -14.36
N ALA A 248 5.46 3.97 -15.34
CA ALA A 248 4.18 3.88 -16.07
C ALA A 248 2.97 3.53 -15.17
N GLU A 249 3.20 2.90 -14.03
CA GLU A 249 2.17 2.52 -13.05
C GLU A 249 1.89 3.66 -12.05
N GLY A 250 2.73 4.71 -12.02
CA GLY A 250 2.61 5.85 -11.12
C GLY A 250 3.48 5.76 -9.87
N CYS A 251 4.30 4.70 -9.69
CA CYS A 251 5.23 4.60 -8.56
C CYS A 251 6.37 5.61 -8.74
N LEU A 252 6.68 6.37 -7.70
CA LEU A 252 7.78 7.33 -7.71
C LEU A 252 9.12 6.63 -7.91
N LEU A 253 9.95 7.18 -8.79
CA LEU A 253 11.33 6.74 -8.97
C LEU A 253 12.18 7.32 -7.84
N ILE A 254 12.92 6.45 -7.17
CA ILE A 254 13.80 6.81 -6.05
C ILE A 254 15.20 6.22 -6.27
N ASP A 255 16.19 6.85 -5.66
CA ASP A 255 17.55 6.29 -5.56
C ASP A 255 17.68 5.33 -4.35
N ASP A 256 18.86 4.72 -4.17
CA ASP A 256 19.15 3.81 -3.05
C ASP A 256 19.10 4.51 -1.68
N HIS A 257 18.92 5.81 -1.66
CA HIS A 257 18.77 6.67 -0.48
C HIS A 257 17.35 7.21 -0.31
N GLN A 258 16.38 6.71 -1.05
CA GLN A 258 14.97 7.11 -1.03
C GLN A 258 14.72 8.56 -1.48
N ARG A 259 15.67 9.19 -2.19
CA ARG A 259 15.47 10.50 -2.82
C ARG A 259 14.67 10.33 -4.10
N THR A 260 13.67 11.16 -4.31
CA THR A 260 13.05 11.33 -5.63
C THR A 260 13.98 12.12 -6.56
N THR A 261 13.56 12.33 -7.79
CA THR A 261 14.30 13.19 -8.74
C THR A 261 14.31 14.67 -8.34
N LEU A 262 13.54 15.07 -7.31
CA LEU A 262 13.49 16.43 -6.79
C LEU A 262 14.24 16.55 -5.47
N PRO A 263 15.25 17.46 -5.38
CA PRO A 263 15.98 17.68 -4.13
C PRO A 263 15.07 18.10 -2.97
N GLY A 264 15.24 17.43 -1.81
CA GLY A 264 14.44 17.67 -0.61
C GLY A 264 13.10 16.93 -0.57
N LEU A 265 12.75 16.22 -1.65
CA LEU A 265 11.56 15.36 -1.71
C LEU A 265 11.97 13.88 -1.71
N TYR A 266 11.42 13.12 -0.78
CA TYR A 266 11.71 11.71 -0.54
C TYR A 266 10.43 10.89 -0.61
N ALA A 267 10.56 9.59 -0.88
CA ALA A 267 9.42 8.67 -0.86
C ALA A 267 9.80 7.34 -0.23
N ALA A 268 8.86 6.71 0.47
CA ALA A 268 9.04 5.39 1.07
C ALA A 268 7.71 4.63 1.18
N GLY A 269 7.76 3.31 1.09
CA GLY A 269 6.61 2.41 1.05
C GLY A 269 5.94 2.39 -0.32
N ASP A 270 4.73 1.87 -0.38
CA ASP A 270 4.03 1.50 -1.62
C ASP A 270 3.87 2.64 -2.65
N VAL A 271 4.11 3.90 -2.29
CA VAL A 271 4.14 5.04 -3.23
C VAL A 271 5.39 5.06 -4.10
N ALA A 272 6.48 4.45 -3.63
CA ALA A 272 7.75 4.33 -4.34
C ALA A 272 7.81 3.01 -5.11
N LYS A 273 8.68 2.95 -6.12
CA LYS A 273 8.94 1.70 -6.82
C LYS A 273 9.65 0.71 -5.90
N GLY A 274 8.99 -0.38 -5.55
CA GLY A 274 9.54 -1.39 -4.64
C GLY A 274 8.61 -2.57 -4.43
N LEU A 275 8.70 -3.21 -3.28
CA LEU A 275 7.86 -4.32 -2.88
C LEU A 275 6.81 -3.82 -1.86
N ASP A 276 5.53 -4.01 -2.18
CA ASP A 276 4.40 -3.63 -1.32
C ASP A 276 4.29 -4.54 -0.08
N GLN A 277 5.20 -4.36 0.86
CA GLN A 277 5.27 -5.14 2.11
C GLN A 277 5.57 -4.23 3.30
N ILE A 278 4.96 -4.54 4.46
CA ILE A 278 5.17 -3.78 5.72
C ILE A 278 6.66 -3.67 6.04
N SER A 279 7.38 -4.79 6.01
CA SER A 279 8.81 -4.82 6.38
C SER A 279 9.68 -4.04 5.40
N HIS A 280 9.33 -4.06 4.11
CA HIS A 280 10.02 -3.27 3.08
C HIS A 280 9.78 -1.77 3.29
N ALA A 281 8.53 -1.36 3.44
CA ALA A 281 8.15 0.02 3.71
C ALA A 281 8.82 0.60 4.97
N MET A 282 8.96 -0.21 6.03
CA MET A 282 9.68 0.18 7.25
C MET A 282 11.20 0.29 7.02
N GLY A 283 11.78 -0.61 6.24
CA GLY A 283 13.19 -0.56 5.86
C GLY A 283 13.52 0.70 5.07
N GLU A 284 12.76 0.97 4.02
CA GLU A 284 12.88 2.19 3.21
C GLU A 284 12.73 3.46 4.06
N ALA A 285 11.78 3.48 4.98
CA ALA A 285 11.56 4.62 5.88
C ALA A 285 12.77 4.91 6.77
N GLY A 286 13.47 3.88 7.25
CA GLY A 286 14.71 4.02 8.01
C GLY A 286 15.83 4.63 7.15
N VAL A 287 15.94 4.20 5.89
CA VAL A 287 16.89 4.78 4.91
C VAL A 287 16.53 6.23 4.63
N ALA A 288 15.25 6.52 4.29
CA ALA A 288 14.77 7.87 4.01
C ALA A 288 15.05 8.83 5.17
N ALA A 289 14.70 8.44 6.39
CA ALA A 289 14.91 9.27 7.58
C ALA A 289 16.39 9.60 7.82
N THR A 290 17.27 8.60 7.64
CA THR A 290 18.71 8.79 7.77
C THR A 290 19.26 9.71 6.68
N THR A 291 18.78 9.55 5.45
CA THR A 291 19.14 10.39 4.31
C THR A 291 18.68 11.83 4.51
N ILE A 292 17.43 12.05 4.91
CA ILE A 292 16.88 13.37 5.22
C ILE A 292 17.77 14.09 6.25
N ARG A 293 18.09 13.40 7.35
CA ARG A 293 18.99 13.95 8.39
C ARG A 293 20.34 14.35 7.82
N ASN A 294 20.96 13.50 7.01
CA ASN A 294 22.27 13.75 6.42
C ASN A 294 22.25 14.92 5.42
N ASP A 295 21.22 14.99 4.57
CA ASP A 295 21.09 16.06 3.57
C ASP A 295 20.80 17.42 4.25
N LEU A 296 19.97 17.45 5.30
CA LEU A 296 19.77 18.66 6.10
C LEU A 296 21.05 19.14 6.78
N ALA A 297 21.87 18.22 7.28
CA ALA A 297 23.16 18.55 7.91
C ALA A 297 24.18 19.18 6.94
N GLN A 298 24.06 18.92 5.63
CA GLN A 298 24.91 19.57 4.61
C GLN A 298 24.54 21.05 4.40
N THR A 299 23.29 21.45 4.65
CA THR A 299 22.84 22.82 4.46
C THR A 299 23.01 23.68 5.71
N ALA A 300 22.92 23.10 6.89
CA ALA A 300 23.15 23.77 8.17
C ALA A 300 23.54 22.73 9.25
N PRO A 301 24.48 23.08 10.16
CA PRO A 301 24.84 22.17 11.26
C PRO A 301 23.63 21.81 12.11
N LEU A 302 23.38 20.52 12.33
CA LEU A 302 22.37 20.00 13.23
C LEU A 302 23.02 19.86 14.63
N VAL A 303 23.00 20.91 15.41
CA VAL A 303 23.56 20.97 16.75
C VAL A 303 22.45 21.22 17.77
N ARG A 304 22.65 20.70 19.03
CA ARG A 304 21.71 20.85 20.14
C ARG A 304 22.22 21.86 21.13
#